data_35d4fa11cfcb2cb29be08487825de264
#
_entry.id   35d4fa11cfcb2cb29be08487825de264
#
_cell.length_a   1.000
_cell.length_b   1.000
_cell.length_c   1.000
_cell.angle_alpha   90.00
_cell.angle_beta   90.00
_cell.angle_gamma   90.00
#
_symmetry.space_group_name_H-M   'P 1'
#
loop_
_entity.id
_entity.type
_entity.pdbx_description
1 polymer ?
#
loop_
_entity_poly.entity_id
_entity_poly.type
_entity_poly.pdbx_seq_one_letter_code
_entity_poly.pdbx_strand_id
1 'polypeptide(L)' 'MIAIIDYNAGNLKSVEKALHFLGEDCVITRNFHEIETADKVILPGVGAFGDAMEQLKKYELDKVIHQVTAENKPFLGICL' A
#
# COMPACT_ATOMS: atom_id res chain seq x y z
N MET A 1 -1.36 12.54 4.29
CA MET A 1 -0.23 11.67 3.91
C MET A 1 -0.76 10.39 3.25
N ILE A 2 -0.02 9.86 2.30
CA ILE A 2 -0.38 8.64 1.58
C ILE A 2 0.47 7.49 2.11
N ALA A 3 -0.14 6.39 2.50
CA ALA A 3 0.58 5.18 2.89
C ALA A 3 0.73 4.25 1.68
N ILE A 4 1.95 3.84 1.40
CA ILE A 4 2.26 2.84 0.37
C ILE A 4 2.53 1.54 1.11
N ILE A 5 1.71 0.52 0.88
CA ILE A 5 1.82 -0.72 1.63
C ILE A 5 3.06 -1.50 1.18
N ASP A 6 3.94 -1.79 2.14
CA ASP A 6 5.15 -2.57 1.92
C ASP A 6 4.88 -4.05 2.24
N TYR A 7 4.56 -4.82 1.21
CA TYR A 7 4.36 -6.26 1.35
C TYR A 7 5.43 -7.06 0.59
N ASN A 8 6.64 -6.50 0.54
CA ASN A 8 7.77 -7.10 -0.14
C ASN A 8 7.61 -7.16 -1.67
N ALA A 9 6.82 -6.24 -2.23
CA ALA A 9 6.73 -6.09 -3.69
C ALA A 9 7.90 -5.27 -4.20
N GLY A 10 8.26 -5.46 -5.45
CA GLY A 10 9.24 -4.59 -6.10
C GLY A 10 8.64 -3.22 -6.42
N ASN A 11 9.44 -2.31 -6.91
CA ASN A 11 9.00 -1.00 -7.43
C ASN A 11 8.36 -0.05 -6.42
N LEU A 12 8.51 -0.29 -5.13
CA LEU A 12 8.01 0.64 -4.11
C LEU A 12 8.61 2.03 -4.27
N LYS A 13 9.91 2.09 -4.57
CA LYS A 13 10.62 3.35 -4.77
C LYS A 13 10.11 4.12 -5.98
N SER A 14 9.70 3.43 -7.03
CA SER A 14 9.16 4.09 -8.23
C SER A 14 7.84 4.79 -7.91
N VAL A 15 6.98 4.15 -7.12
CA VAL A 15 5.72 4.75 -6.68
C VAL A 15 6.00 5.95 -5.78
N GLU A 16 6.93 5.80 -4.84
CA GLU A 16 7.32 6.89 -3.94
C GLU A 16 7.83 8.10 -4.70
N LYS A 17 8.72 7.88 -5.68
CA LYS A 17 9.26 8.96 -6.50
C LYS A 17 8.18 9.67 -7.30
N ALA A 18 7.24 8.91 -7.87
CA ALA A 18 6.14 9.50 -8.62
C ALA A 18 5.27 10.40 -7.76
N LEU A 19 4.97 9.97 -6.53
CA LEU A 19 4.18 10.77 -5.59
C LEU A 19 4.92 12.03 -5.17
N HIS A 20 6.23 11.93 -4.89
CA HIS A 20 7.05 13.09 -4.56
C HIS A 20 7.10 14.08 -5.73
N PHE A 21 7.20 13.58 -6.94
CA PHE A 21 7.17 14.42 -8.14
C PHE A 21 5.86 15.22 -8.24
N LEU A 22 4.76 14.60 -7.82
CA LEU A 22 3.44 15.25 -7.81
C LEU A 22 3.22 16.16 -6.59
N GLY A 23 4.20 16.26 -5.71
CA GLY A 23 4.11 17.10 -4.52
C GLY A 23 3.36 16.47 -3.37
N GLU A 24 3.18 15.16 -3.36
CA GLU A 24 2.45 14.44 -2.31
C GLU A 24 3.38 13.87 -1.25
N ASP A 25 2.97 13.98 0.02
CA ASP A 25 3.66 13.30 1.12
C ASP A 25 3.26 11.84 1.14
N CYS A 26 4.24 10.95 1.26
CA CYS A 26 3.96 9.53 1.33
C CYS A 26 4.98 8.81 2.20
N VAL A 27 4.60 7.62 2.67
CA VAL A 27 5.47 6.74 3.44
C VAL A 27 5.29 5.31 2.97
N ILE A 28 6.40 4.59 2.82
CA ILE A 28 6.39 3.15 2.56
C ILE A 28 6.35 2.47 3.92
N THR A 29 5.30 1.70 4.18
CA THR A 29 5.11 1.13 5.53
C THR A 29 4.29 -0.15 5.49
N ARG A 30 4.51 -1.00 6.50
CA ARG A 30 3.65 -2.14 6.81
C ARG A 30 3.07 -2.02 8.22
N ASN A 31 3.25 -0.87 8.85
CA ASN A 31 2.72 -0.61 10.17
C ASN A 31 1.22 -0.32 10.09
N PHE A 32 0.41 -1.09 10.81
CA PHE A 32 -1.05 -0.98 10.76
C PHE A 32 -1.53 0.41 11.15
N HIS A 33 -0.96 0.98 12.19
CA HIS A 33 -1.36 2.30 12.67
C HIS A 33 -1.12 3.38 11.61
N GLU A 34 0.03 3.35 10.96
CA GLU A 34 0.35 4.30 9.88
C GLU A 34 -0.61 4.16 8.70
N ILE A 35 -0.95 2.93 8.34
CA ILE A 35 -1.90 2.68 7.24
C ILE A 35 -3.29 3.18 7.63
N GLU A 36 -3.74 2.87 8.84
CA GLU A 36 -5.07 3.27 9.32
C GLU A 36 -5.22 4.78 9.42
N THR A 37 -4.17 5.50 9.80
CA THR A 37 -4.23 6.95 10.00
C THR A 37 -3.91 7.76 8.75
N ALA A 38 -3.43 7.13 7.69
CA ALA A 38 -3.15 7.81 6.43
C ALA A 38 -4.44 8.31 5.78
N ASP A 39 -4.34 9.38 5.01
CA ASP A 39 -5.49 9.93 4.28
C ASP A 39 -5.90 9.03 3.11
N LYS A 40 -4.91 8.40 2.49
CA LYS A 40 -5.10 7.53 1.33
C LYS A 40 -4.11 6.38 1.41
N VAL A 41 -4.46 5.26 0.78
CA VAL A 41 -3.63 4.05 0.78
C VAL A 41 -3.38 3.58 -0.64
N ILE A 42 -2.13 3.26 -0.95
CA ILE A 42 -1.74 2.67 -2.23
C ILE A 42 -1.21 1.27 -2.00
N LEU A 43 -1.72 0.31 -2.76
CA LEU A 43 -1.23 -1.05 -2.79
C LEU A 43 -0.52 -1.27 -4.12
N PRO A 44 0.81 -1.20 -4.17
CA PRO A 44 1.53 -1.47 -5.41
C PRO A 44 1.53 -2.97 -5.68
N GLY A 45 1.23 -3.35 -6.92
CA GLY A 45 1.21 -4.74 -7.32
C GLY A 45 2.31 -5.03 -8.31
N VAL A 46 2.95 -6.19 -8.18
CA VAL A 46 3.94 -6.66 -9.13
C VAL A 46 3.84 -8.17 -9.29
N GLY A 47 4.00 -8.65 -10.52
CA GLY A 47 4.06 -10.07 -10.79
C GLY A 47 2.76 -10.82 -10.60
N ALA A 48 2.85 -12.07 -10.19
CA ALA A 48 1.70 -12.95 -10.07
C ALA A 48 0.83 -12.59 -8.87
N PHE A 49 -0.48 -12.61 -9.09
CA PHE A 49 -1.46 -12.31 -8.04
C PHE A 49 -1.32 -13.23 -6.83
N GLY A 50 -1.05 -14.53 -7.06
CA GLY A 50 -0.89 -15.49 -5.97
C GLY A 50 0.26 -15.14 -5.03
N ASP A 51 1.39 -14.71 -5.60
CA ASP A 51 2.55 -14.31 -4.80
C ASP A 51 2.25 -13.07 -3.96
N ALA A 52 1.54 -12.10 -4.55
CA ALA A 52 1.13 -10.90 -3.84
C ALA A 52 0.25 -11.25 -2.64
N MET A 53 -0.72 -12.14 -2.84
CA MET A 53 -1.62 -12.57 -1.76
C MET A 53 -0.88 -13.29 -0.65
N GLU A 54 0.11 -14.13 -0.98
CA GLU A 54 0.93 -14.79 0.02
C GLU A 54 1.68 -13.78 0.88
N GLN A 55 2.30 -12.78 0.25
CA GLN A 55 3.06 -11.77 0.98
C GLN A 55 2.15 -10.92 1.87
N LEU A 56 0.98 -10.53 1.38
CA LEU A 56 0.01 -9.79 2.17
C LEU A 56 -0.41 -10.57 3.41
N LYS A 57 -0.71 -11.86 3.26
CA LYS A 57 -1.10 -12.71 4.37
C LYS A 57 0.05 -12.94 5.34
N LYS A 58 1.27 -13.08 4.85
CA LYS A 58 2.46 -13.27 5.68
C LYS A 58 2.64 -12.13 6.67
N TYR A 59 2.38 -10.90 6.25
CA TYR A 59 2.49 -9.72 7.11
C TYR A 59 1.16 -9.32 7.72
N GLU A 60 0.12 -10.11 7.55
CA GLU A 60 -1.24 -9.85 8.03
C GLU A 60 -1.84 -8.54 7.48
N LEU A 61 -1.31 -8.06 6.36
CA LEU A 61 -1.76 -6.80 5.75
C LEU A 61 -3.14 -6.90 5.12
N ASP A 62 -3.61 -8.11 4.79
CA ASP A 62 -4.96 -8.34 4.32
C ASP A 62 -6.00 -7.82 5.33
N LYS A 63 -5.70 -7.92 6.62
CA LYS A 63 -6.60 -7.46 7.67
C LYS A 63 -6.75 -5.94 7.67
N VAL A 64 -5.64 -5.20 7.57
CA VAL A 64 -5.67 -3.74 7.56
C VAL A 64 -6.28 -3.21 6.26
N ILE A 65 -6.06 -3.90 5.14
CA ILE A 65 -6.68 -3.55 3.86
C ILE A 65 -8.20 -3.66 3.97
N HIS A 66 -8.71 -4.73 4.55
CA HIS A 66 -10.14 -4.87 4.80
C HIS A 66 -10.68 -3.73 5.64
N GLN A 67 -9.96 -3.37 6.68
CA GLN A 67 -10.39 -2.31 7.59
C GLN A 67 -10.47 -0.95 6.88
N VAL A 68 -9.41 -0.55 6.17
CA VAL A 68 -9.39 0.77 5.53
C VAL A 68 -10.40 0.87 4.38
N THR A 69 -10.65 -0.22 3.66
CA THR A 69 -11.66 -0.21 2.60
C THR A 69 -13.06 -0.18 3.17
N ALA A 70 -13.30 -0.83 4.31
CA ALA A 70 -14.59 -0.77 4.99
C ALA A 70 -14.89 0.63 5.52
N GLU A 71 -13.86 1.42 5.83
CA GLU A 71 -14.01 2.80 6.29
C GLU A 71 -14.15 3.80 5.14
N ASN A 72 -14.23 3.32 3.90
CA ASN A 72 -14.30 4.16 2.69
C ASN A 72 -13.08 5.06 2.50
N LYS A 73 -11.93 4.69 3.04
CA LYS A 73 -10.68 5.40 2.81
C LYS A 73 -10.29 5.25 1.33
N PRO A 74 -9.87 6.32 0.66
CA PRO A 74 -9.40 6.20 -0.72
C PRO A 74 -8.27 5.16 -0.83
N PHE A 75 -8.47 4.18 -1.68
CA PHE A 75 -7.58 3.03 -1.83
C PHE A 75 -7.32 2.79 -3.31
N LEU A 76 -6.06 2.76 -3.70
CA LEU A 76 -5.66 2.56 -5.09
C LEU A 76 -4.73 1.36 -5.22
N GLY A 77 -5.14 0.37 -5.98
CA GLY A 77 -4.28 -0.73 -6.38
C GLY A 77 -3.58 -0.40 -7.69
N ILE A 78 -2.26 -0.49 -7.71
CA ILE A 78 -1.47 -0.26 -8.91
C ILE A 78 -0.84 -1.58 -9.33
N CYS A 79 -1.19 -2.06 -10.52
CA CYS A 79 -0.63 -3.28 -11.10
C CYS A 79 0.42 -2.89 -12.14
N LEU A 80 1.64 -3.37 -11.94
CA LEU A 80 2.77 -3.07 -12.81
C LEU A 80 3.15 -4.28 -13.64
#